data_4c14d7610a094acda7696b0751771223
#
_entry.id   4c14d7610a094acda7696b0751771223
#
_cell.length_a   1.000
_cell.length_b   1.000
_cell.length_c   1.000
_cell.angle_alpha   90.00
_cell.angle_beta   90.00
_cell.angle_gamma   90.00
#
_symmetry.space_group_name_H-M   'P 1'
#
loop_
_entity.id
_entity.type
_entity.pdbx_description
1 polymer ?
#
loop_
_entity_poly.entity_id
_entity_poly.type
_entity_poly.pdbx_seq_one_letter_code
_entity_poly.pdbx_strand_id
1 'polypeptide(L)'
;NSKGEFNVPVGKYKNPTICDSKNLKIVAEVLQNTEIHHQDFSEYKDLVDSKTFIYFDPPYRPLSKTSNFTAYSQEIFNDSEQIRLRDFFKSLDKKGAFLLLSNSDPKNRDIKDDFFDTVYGDYRIERVKASRAINSNASERKAINELLIMNY
;
A
#
# COMPACT_ATOMS: atom_id res chain seq x y z
N ASN A 1 10.41 -19.89 -4.26
CA ASN A 1 9.39 -20.94 -4.21
C ASN A 1 9.46 -21.75 -2.90
N SER A 2 8.54 -22.66 -2.69
CA SER A 2 8.48 -23.51 -1.48
C SER A 2 9.73 -24.38 -1.25
N LYS A 3 10.61 -24.50 -2.25
CA LYS A 3 11.90 -25.23 -2.18
C LYS A 3 13.08 -24.31 -1.90
N GLY A 4 12.87 -23.01 -1.66
CA GLY A 4 13.94 -22.03 -1.48
C GLY A 4 14.66 -21.65 -2.78
N GLU A 5 14.14 -22.02 -3.94
CA GLU A 5 14.75 -21.72 -5.24
C GLU A 5 14.16 -20.43 -5.82
N PHE A 6 14.99 -19.72 -6.57
CA PHE A 6 14.57 -18.52 -7.30
C PHE A 6 13.74 -18.94 -8.53
N ASN A 7 12.50 -18.49 -8.65
CA ASN A 7 11.58 -18.87 -9.72
C ASN A 7 11.00 -17.69 -10.52
N VAL A 8 11.55 -16.48 -10.32
CA VAL A 8 11.11 -15.30 -11.08
C VAL A 8 11.78 -15.34 -12.46
N PRO A 9 11.02 -15.33 -13.57
CA PRO A 9 11.60 -15.32 -14.89
C PRO A 9 12.30 -13.99 -15.17
N VAL A 10 13.42 -14.06 -15.89
CA VAL A 10 14.13 -12.87 -16.37
C VAL A 10 13.22 -12.11 -17.35
N GLY A 11 12.98 -10.83 -17.11
CA GLY A 11 12.21 -9.97 -18.01
C GLY A 11 12.91 -9.81 -19.37
N LYS A 12 12.12 -9.66 -20.44
CA LYS A 12 12.64 -9.44 -21.81
C LYS A 12 13.03 -7.97 -22.04
N TYR A 13 13.95 -7.46 -21.23
CA TYR A 13 14.51 -6.11 -21.42
C TYR A 13 15.75 -6.16 -22.27
N LYS A 14 15.88 -5.28 -23.30
CA LYS A 14 17.07 -5.18 -24.15
C LYS A 14 18.29 -4.68 -23.36
N ASN A 15 18.08 -3.70 -22.47
CA ASN A 15 19.12 -3.12 -21.61
C ASN A 15 18.54 -2.91 -20.20
N PRO A 16 18.50 -3.95 -19.34
CA PRO A 16 17.99 -3.78 -18.00
C PRO A 16 18.96 -2.94 -17.15
N THR A 17 18.44 -1.95 -16.44
CA THR A 17 19.21 -1.26 -15.42
C THR A 17 19.30 -2.19 -14.20
N ILE A 18 20.43 -2.87 -14.05
CA ILE A 18 20.65 -3.83 -12.95
C ILE A 18 21.04 -3.10 -11.67
N CYS A 19 21.79 -2.01 -11.80
CA CYS A 19 22.24 -1.19 -10.67
C CYS A 19 22.19 0.29 -11.05
N ASP A 20 21.23 1.01 -10.49
CA ASP A 20 21.22 2.48 -10.53
C ASP A 20 22.03 3.02 -9.34
N SER A 21 23.35 3.01 -9.48
CA SER A 21 24.28 3.42 -8.41
C SER A 21 24.11 4.89 -8.00
N LYS A 22 23.66 5.76 -8.91
CA LYS A 22 23.38 7.17 -8.59
C LYS A 22 22.17 7.28 -7.66
N ASN A 23 21.07 6.63 -8.00
CA ASN A 23 19.87 6.62 -7.18
C ASN A 23 20.10 5.95 -5.82
N LEU A 24 20.84 4.83 -5.79
CA LEU A 24 21.18 4.14 -4.55
C LEU A 24 21.99 5.02 -3.58
N LYS A 25 22.93 5.84 -4.09
CA LYS A 25 23.68 6.79 -3.25
C LYS A 25 22.76 7.86 -2.67
N ILE A 26 21.88 8.45 -3.49
CA ILE A 26 20.91 9.47 -3.03
C ILE A 26 19.99 8.90 -1.96
N VAL A 27 19.46 7.70 -2.18
CA VAL A 27 18.61 7.01 -1.19
C VAL A 27 19.37 6.74 0.11
N ALA A 28 20.65 6.29 0.01
CA ALA A 28 21.47 6.06 1.18
C ALA A 28 21.71 7.35 1.99
N GLU A 29 21.91 8.50 1.32
CA GLU A 29 22.04 9.80 1.97
C GLU A 29 20.76 10.22 2.69
N VAL A 30 19.58 10.04 2.06
CA VAL A 30 18.27 10.33 2.68
C VAL A 30 18.06 9.46 3.91
N LEU A 31 18.39 8.17 3.84
CA LEU A 31 18.22 7.22 4.93
C LEU A 31 19.11 7.52 6.16
N GLN A 32 20.20 8.32 6.02
CA GLN A 32 21.00 8.76 7.19
C GLN A 32 20.20 9.62 8.19
N ASN A 33 19.14 10.29 7.71
CA ASN A 33 18.27 11.15 8.52
C ASN A 33 16.90 10.51 8.76
N THR A 34 16.78 9.19 8.59
CA THR A 34 15.52 8.46 8.70
C THR A 34 15.64 7.41 9.80
N GLU A 35 14.71 7.42 10.74
CA GLU A 35 14.56 6.34 11.70
C GLU A 35 13.74 5.21 11.06
N ILE A 36 14.29 4.00 11.10
CA ILE A 36 13.66 2.80 10.56
C ILE A 36 13.28 1.89 11.70
N HIS A 37 11.99 1.58 11.82
CA HIS A 37 11.45 0.70 12.85
C HIS A 37 10.80 -0.53 12.22
N HIS A 38 10.86 -1.66 12.91
CA HIS A 38 10.18 -2.90 12.54
C HIS A 38 9.28 -3.34 13.67
N GLN A 39 8.01 -2.88 13.63
CA GLN A 39 7.01 -3.18 14.66
C GLN A 39 5.60 -3.01 14.08
N ASP A 40 4.58 -3.41 14.86
CA ASP A 40 3.18 -3.20 14.47
C ASP A 40 2.85 -1.71 14.39
N PHE A 41 2.00 -1.33 13.44
CA PHE A 41 1.65 0.08 13.22
C PHE A 41 0.99 0.73 14.45
N SER A 42 0.29 -0.02 15.28
CA SER A 42 -0.39 0.51 16.47
C SER A 42 0.57 1.02 17.55
N GLU A 43 1.82 0.58 17.53
CA GLU A 43 2.86 0.99 18.51
C GLU A 43 3.31 2.45 18.33
N TYR A 44 2.98 3.07 17.19
CA TYR A 44 3.41 4.45 16.89
C TYR A 44 2.46 5.52 17.43
N LYS A 45 1.37 5.16 18.09
CA LYS A 45 0.34 6.08 18.53
C LYS A 45 0.86 7.23 19.38
N ASP A 46 1.80 6.96 20.28
CA ASP A 46 2.31 7.95 21.22
C ASP A 46 3.35 8.90 20.61
N LEU A 47 3.89 8.57 19.44
CA LEU A 47 4.81 9.41 18.68
C LEU A 47 4.09 10.45 17.80
N VAL A 48 2.76 10.38 17.69
CA VAL A 48 1.96 11.18 16.77
C VAL A 48 1.30 12.34 17.50
N ASP A 49 1.40 13.54 16.90
CA ASP A 49 0.76 14.78 17.34
C ASP A 49 0.10 15.51 16.15
N SER A 50 -0.41 16.71 16.41
CA SER A 50 -1.09 17.56 15.40
C SER A 50 -0.17 18.16 14.32
N LYS A 51 1.14 17.96 14.40
CA LYS A 51 2.12 18.37 13.37
C LYS A 51 2.59 17.22 12.53
N THR A 52 2.15 15.99 12.85
CA THR A 52 2.56 14.77 12.19
C THR A 52 1.77 14.56 10.91
N PHE A 53 2.47 14.24 9.82
CA PHE A 53 1.87 13.68 8.60
C PHE A 53 2.19 12.18 8.52
N ILE A 54 1.17 11.37 8.25
CA ILE A 54 1.33 9.91 8.11
C ILE A 54 0.80 9.46 6.77
N TYR A 55 1.64 8.74 6.02
CA TYR A 55 1.23 8.01 4.84
C TYR A 55 1.18 6.51 5.16
N PHE A 56 -0.02 5.91 5.01
CA PHE A 56 -0.25 4.49 5.17
C PHE A 56 -0.24 3.81 3.81
N ASP A 57 0.65 2.85 3.64
CA ASP A 57 0.74 1.97 2.47
C ASP A 57 0.66 0.50 2.94
N PRO A 58 -0.52 0.06 3.41
CA PRO A 58 -0.71 -1.30 3.92
C PRO A 58 -0.68 -2.32 2.78
N PRO A 59 -0.55 -3.62 3.06
CA PRO A 59 -0.87 -4.64 2.09
C PRO A 59 -2.27 -4.39 1.52
N TYR A 60 -2.36 -4.20 0.19
CA TYR A 60 -3.61 -3.86 -0.46
C TYR A 60 -4.62 -5.00 -0.38
N ARG A 61 -5.89 -4.65 -0.19
CA ARG A 61 -6.98 -5.62 -0.19
C ARG A 61 -7.04 -6.32 -1.55
N PRO A 62 -6.96 -7.69 -1.58
CA PRO A 62 -6.95 -8.43 -2.84
C PRO A 62 -8.23 -8.22 -3.63
N LEU A 63 -8.11 -7.89 -4.92
CA LEU A 63 -9.26 -7.74 -5.82
C LEU A 63 -9.86 -9.09 -6.27
N SER A 64 -9.18 -10.21 -6.03
CA SER A 64 -9.69 -11.55 -6.37
C SER A 64 -9.07 -12.61 -5.47
N LYS A 65 -9.77 -13.76 -5.33
CA LYS A 65 -9.26 -14.92 -4.58
C LYS A 65 -7.95 -15.50 -5.15
N THR A 66 -7.69 -15.27 -6.43
CA THR A 66 -6.47 -15.72 -7.12
C THR A 66 -5.33 -14.70 -7.07
N SER A 67 -5.61 -13.46 -6.69
CA SER A 67 -4.59 -12.40 -6.52
C SER A 67 -3.99 -12.37 -5.11
N ASN A 68 -4.11 -13.45 -4.35
CA ASN A 68 -3.49 -13.61 -3.04
C ASN A 68 -1.95 -13.66 -3.16
N PHE A 69 -1.33 -12.54 -3.53
CA PHE A 69 0.11 -12.30 -3.35
C PHE A 69 0.50 -12.17 -1.86
N THR A 70 -0.46 -12.27 -0.96
CA THR A 70 -0.27 -12.30 0.49
C THR A 70 0.45 -13.54 1.01
N ALA A 71 0.79 -14.50 0.13
CA ALA A 71 1.60 -15.67 0.49
C ALA A 71 3.04 -15.35 0.93
N TYR A 72 3.48 -14.08 0.84
CA TYR A 72 4.80 -13.63 1.31
C TYR A 72 4.83 -13.13 2.76
N SER A 73 3.67 -12.82 3.37
CA SER A 73 3.59 -12.52 4.80
C SER A 73 3.02 -13.71 5.55
N GLN A 74 3.65 -14.09 6.66
CA GLN A 74 3.15 -15.13 7.57
C GLN A 74 1.81 -14.72 8.21
N GLU A 75 1.48 -13.44 8.20
CA GLU A 75 0.22 -12.88 8.66
C GLU A 75 -0.54 -12.26 7.48
N ILE A 76 -1.75 -12.76 7.24
CA ILE A 76 -2.62 -12.27 6.16
C ILE A 76 -3.25 -10.95 6.62
N PHE A 77 -2.94 -9.83 5.92
CA PHE A 77 -3.61 -8.54 6.13
C PHE A 77 -5.00 -8.58 5.50
N ASN A 78 -5.96 -9.16 6.22
CA ASN A 78 -7.34 -9.41 5.78
C ASN A 78 -8.27 -8.22 6.10
N ASP A 79 -9.58 -8.38 5.85
CA ASP A 79 -10.58 -7.33 6.10
C ASP A 79 -10.64 -6.92 7.59
N SER A 80 -10.38 -7.82 8.54
CA SER A 80 -10.27 -7.46 9.97
C SER A 80 -9.07 -6.58 10.25
N GLU A 81 -7.92 -6.83 9.61
CA GLU A 81 -6.73 -5.98 9.72
C GLU A 81 -6.94 -4.62 9.05
N GLN A 82 -7.66 -4.56 7.93
CA GLN A 82 -8.06 -3.29 7.31
C GLN A 82 -8.95 -2.47 8.26
N ILE A 83 -9.87 -3.13 8.99
CA ILE A 83 -10.73 -2.46 9.99
C ILE A 83 -9.88 -2.01 11.20
N ARG A 84 -8.95 -2.83 11.68
CA ARG A 84 -8.02 -2.46 12.76
C ARG A 84 -7.18 -1.23 12.38
N LEU A 85 -6.70 -1.18 11.14
CA LEU A 85 -5.98 -0.03 10.61
C LEU A 85 -6.87 1.21 10.55
N ARG A 86 -8.14 1.07 10.14
CA ARG A 86 -9.12 2.15 10.16
C ARG A 86 -9.34 2.69 11.59
N ASP A 87 -9.44 1.82 12.60
CA ASP A 87 -9.62 2.25 13.99
C ASP A 87 -8.38 3.00 14.50
N PHE A 88 -7.20 2.55 14.09
CA PHE A 88 -5.95 3.27 14.35
C PHE A 88 -5.93 4.63 13.66
N PHE A 89 -6.28 4.71 12.38
CA PHE A 89 -6.43 5.95 11.62
C PHE A 89 -7.35 6.95 12.34
N LYS A 90 -8.56 6.51 12.76
CA LYS A 90 -9.48 7.34 13.55
C LYS A 90 -8.89 7.81 14.88
N SER A 91 -8.05 7.00 15.51
CA SER A 91 -7.41 7.38 16.77
C SER A 91 -6.37 8.48 16.60
N LEU A 92 -5.68 8.50 15.46
CA LEU A 92 -4.68 9.52 15.11
C LEU A 92 -5.32 10.81 14.59
N ASP A 93 -6.44 10.69 13.86
CA ASP A 93 -7.25 11.82 13.45
C ASP A 93 -7.70 12.66 14.66
N LYS A 94 -8.14 12.00 15.75
CA LYS A 94 -8.48 12.68 17.02
C LYS A 94 -7.30 13.43 17.67
N LYS A 95 -6.06 13.10 17.31
CA LYS A 95 -4.86 13.85 17.74
C LYS A 95 -4.56 15.04 16.82
N GLY A 96 -5.31 15.21 15.74
CA GLY A 96 -5.13 16.28 14.75
C GLY A 96 -4.02 16.03 13.73
N ALA A 97 -3.51 14.82 13.61
CA ALA A 97 -2.51 14.46 12.60
C ALA A 97 -3.10 14.51 11.19
N PHE A 98 -2.27 14.78 10.19
CA PHE A 98 -2.64 14.70 8.77
C PHE A 98 -2.41 13.28 8.27
N LEU A 99 -3.45 12.65 7.75
CA LEU A 99 -3.45 11.23 7.42
C LEU A 99 -3.81 11.02 5.96
N LEU A 100 -2.99 10.23 5.26
CA LEU A 100 -3.21 9.77 3.89
C LEU A 100 -3.02 8.26 3.83
N LEU A 101 -3.99 7.53 3.29
CA LEU A 101 -3.92 6.08 3.12
C LEU A 101 -4.16 5.73 1.65
N SER A 102 -3.32 4.85 1.09
CA SER A 102 -3.53 4.25 -0.23
C SER A 102 -4.04 2.82 -0.12
N ASN A 103 -4.89 2.40 -1.08
CA ASN A 103 -5.33 1.02 -1.20
C ASN A 103 -5.88 0.72 -2.60
N SER A 104 -6.15 -0.57 -2.88
CA SER A 104 -6.86 -0.97 -4.11
C SER A 104 -8.31 -0.51 -4.06
N ASP A 105 -8.86 -0.09 -5.21
CA ASP A 105 -10.31 0.16 -5.33
C ASP A 105 -11.03 -1.14 -5.69
N PRO A 106 -11.86 -1.72 -4.78
CA PRO A 106 -12.61 -2.94 -5.04
C PRO A 106 -13.56 -2.80 -6.23
N LYS A 107 -14.05 -1.58 -6.51
CA LYS A 107 -14.98 -1.28 -7.61
C LYS A 107 -14.38 -1.47 -9.00
N ASN A 108 -13.05 -1.65 -9.10
CA ASN A 108 -12.42 -2.10 -10.33
C ASN A 108 -12.88 -3.50 -10.77
N ARG A 109 -13.36 -4.33 -9.83
CA ARG A 109 -13.80 -5.69 -10.08
C ARG A 109 -15.29 -5.87 -9.85
N ASP A 110 -15.79 -5.40 -8.73
CA ASP A 110 -17.22 -5.42 -8.39
C ASP A 110 -17.67 -4.02 -7.99
N ILE A 111 -18.46 -3.40 -8.84
CA ILE A 111 -18.98 -2.05 -8.62
C ILE A 111 -19.82 -1.93 -7.34
N LYS A 112 -20.32 -3.06 -6.81
CA LYS A 112 -21.11 -3.13 -5.58
C LYS A 112 -20.25 -3.32 -4.33
N ASP A 113 -18.95 -3.61 -4.47
CA ASP A 113 -18.05 -3.73 -3.31
C ASP A 113 -17.70 -2.32 -2.81
N ASP A 114 -18.43 -1.90 -1.78
CA ASP A 114 -18.31 -0.60 -1.12
C ASP A 114 -17.55 -0.68 0.22
N PHE A 115 -16.72 -1.70 0.40
CA PHE A 115 -15.98 -1.94 1.64
C PHE A 115 -15.29 -0.68 2.16
N PHE A 116 -14.43 -0.04 1.36
CA PHE A 116 -13.72 1.16 1.80
C PHE A 116 -14.65 2.38 1.92
N ASP A 117 -15.64 2.51 1.04
CA ASP A 117 -16.63 3.59 1.13
C ASP A 117 -17.43 3.52 2.44
N THR A 118 -17.70 2.30 2.92
CA THR A 118 -18.37 2.07 4.21
C THR A 118 -17.43 2.27 5.39
N VAL A 119 -16.21 1.67 5.33
CA VAL A 119 -15.25 1.64 6.43
C VAL A 119 -14.67 3.04 6.71
N TYR A 120 -14.48 3.86 5.67
CA TYR A 120 -13.93 5.21 5.73
C TYR A 120 -14.93 6.30 5.30
N GLY A 121 -16.24 6.05 5.43
CA GLY A 121 -17.28 6.97 4.95
C GLY A 121 -17.28 8.36 5.59
N ASP A 122 -16.61 8.54 6.72
CA ASP A 122 -16.43 9.85 7.39
C ASP A 122 -15.27 10.68 6.79
N TYR A 123 -14.52 10.12 5.84
CA TYR A 123 -13.28 10.70 5.29
C TYR A 123 -13.41 10.96 3.80
N ARG A 124 -12.53 11.79 3.29
CA ARG A 124 -12.44 12.05 1.86
C ARG A 124 -11.80 10.85 1.16
N ILE A 125 -12.49 10.27 0.18
CA ILE A 125 -12.02 9.16 -0.64
C ILE A 125 -11.88 9.61 -2.08
N GLU A 126 -10.65 9.66 -2.59
CA GLU A 126 -10.34 9.95 -3.98
C GLU A 126 -9.99 8.67 -4.73
N ARG A 127 -10.48 8.56 -5.98
CA ARG A 127 -10.14 7.47 -6.88
C ARG A 127 -9.19 7.99 -7.95
N VAL A 128 -7.93 7.55 -7.89
CA VAL A 128 -6.89 7.99 -8.80
C VAL A 128 -6.56 6.90 -9.81
N LYS A 129 -6.31 7.29 -11.06
CA LYS A 129 -5.91 6.33 -12.08
C LYS A 129 -4.44 5.96 -11.90
N ALA A 130 -4.18 4.68 -11.65
CA ALA A 130 -2.84 4.12 -11.58
C ALA A 130 -2.55 3.27 -12.82
N SER A 131 -1.36 3.45 -13.39
CA SER A 131 -0.89 2.63 -14.50
C SER A 131 -0.22 1.37 -13.96
N ARG A 132 -0.73 0.19 -14.32
CA ARG A 132 -0.03 -1.08 -14.01
C ARG A 132 1.11 -1.29 -14.99
N ALA A 133 2.34 -1.09 -14.54
CA ALA A 133 3.54 -1.40 -15.31
C ALA A 133 3.82 -2.92 -15.38
N ILE A 134 3.31 -3.70 -14.42
CA ILE A 134 3.60 -5.12 -14.26
C ILE A 134 2.34 -5.95 -14.53
N ASN A 135 2.20 -6.42 -15.77
CA ASN A 135 1.33 -7.54 -16.12
C ASN A 135 2.03 -8.33 -17.22
N SER A 136 2.07 -9.65 -17.10
CA SER A 136 2.62 -10.56 -18.11
C SER A 136 1.88 -10.43 -19.44
N ASN A 137 0.62 -10.02 -19.43
CA ASN A 137 -0.21 -9.79 -20.61
C ASN A 137 -0.32 -8.30 -20.92
N ALA A 138 0.36 -7.84 -21.98
CA ALA A 138 0.41 -6.42 -22.37
C ALA A 138 -0.97 -5.82 -22.70
N SER A 139 -1.91 -6.64 -23.19
CA SER A 139 -3.28 -6.22 -23.53
C SER A 139 -4.16 -5.96 -22.31
N GLU A 140 -3.75 -6.44 -21.13
CA GLU A 140 -4.48 -6.25 -19.85
C GLU A 140 -3.90 -5.12 -18.97
N ARG A 141 -2.92 -4.36 -19.49
CA ARG A 141 -2.36 -3.18 -18.82
C ARG A 141 -3.29 -1.98 -18.89
N LYS A 142 -4.55 -2.17 -18.47
CA LYS A 142 -5.48 -1.05 -18.34
C LYS A 142 -5.19 -0.26 -17.07
N ALA A 143 -5.36 1.06 -17.14
CA ALA A 143 -5.39 1.89 -15.94
C ALA A 143 -6.48 1.36 -15.00
N ILE A 144 -6.15 1.20 -13.75
CA ILE A 144 -7.08 0.85 -12.68
C ILE A 144 -7.18 2.02 -11.72
N ASN A 145 -8.27 2.08 -10.98
CA ASN A 145 -8.36 3.04 -9.89
C ASN A 145 -7.65 2.48 -8.64
N GLU A 146 -6.97 3.36 -7.95
CA GLU A 146 -6.53 3.17 -6.58
C GLU A 146 -7.21 4.19 -5.69
N LEU A 147 -7.33 3.89 -4.41
CA LEU A 147 -7.93 4.78 -3.42
C LEU A 147 -6.85 5.61 -2.75
N LEU A 148 -7.16 6.89 -2.56
CA LEU A 148 -6.49 7.76 -1.60
C LEU A 148 -7.53 8.23 -0.59
N ILE A 149 -7.34 7.90 0.68
CA ILE A 149 -8.24 8.22 1.78
C ILE A 149 -7.52 9.19 2.70
N MET A 150 -8.16 10.33 3.00
CA MET A 150 -7.51 11.39 3.77
C MET A 150 -8.51 12.08 4.70
N ASN A 151 -7.98 12.69 5.79
CA ASN A 151 -8.77 13.42 6.76
C ASN A 151 -8.72 14.96 6.60
N TYR A 152 -8.18 15.44 5.49
CA TYR A 152 -8.03 16.87 5.20
C TYR A 152 -8.50 17.23 3.79
#